data_1a375da7ad742ec133f1a30923a282f6
#
_entry.id   1a375da7ad742ec133f1a30923a282f6
#
_cell.length_a   1.000
_cell.length_b   1.000
_cell.length_c   1.000
_cell.angle_alpha   90.00
_cell.angle_beta   90.00
_cell.angle_gamma   90.00
#
_symmetry.space_group_name_H-M   'P 1'
#
loop_
_entity.id
_entity.type
_entity.pdbx_description
1 polymer ?
#
loop_
_entity_poly.entity_id
_entity_poly.type
_entity_poly.pdbx_seq_one_letter_code
_entity_poly.pdbx_strand_id
1 'polypeptide(L)'
;MRKIVFILFLCIGSFASLFAQTEPAWDNTSKRQWDPAFEKVEIPSTKDGEVQKAFMYKSTSKTSQPLIVSLHTWSGYYNQTDPLTKEILARDWNYIHPDFRGANRTPSSMGSPLALADIEDAIQYALKHTNANPEEVHIIGVSGGGFATLAAFMNIEYPVKSFSAWVPISDIEAWYWECVGRGSRYAEDILSVVSLDKKTFNKETAILRSPLRQDFPIEKRKNSKLYIYTGIHDGYKGSVPITHSLNMYNRLVGELKYGSSDMKEIMKKSLSDSDLISPEEMLGLLGKRMNPEYEKNPMLYDRKVHLLRKYENIQLTVFEGRHEQVPQALSLLPYNHIVADLKYNILAIGDSNGYNKGGWVDQLKQMMPESCIVNLSESGRTIGFYNNGKERLNALKNIDSYLDKAQAEKKCYDYIIVCLGTNDSKKMFASRQGEVSENLKVLLAKIKKHKLCRSGKTKFIYVTPPPLRDENVSSKYQDSGKRLARLVPELETVALKQGFDVVDIYQPLLGVLDYYAKDGVHMAEPGQEIVASKILSKILYQE
;
A
#
# COMPACT_ATOMS: atom_id res chain seq x y z
N MET A 1 42.10 39.39 -52.14
CA MET A 1 42.23 38.12 -51.46
C MET A 1 41.68 38.29 -50.04
N ARG A 2 40.42 37.95 -49.84
CA ARG A 2 39.73 37.99 -48.49
C ARG A 2 39.83 36.61 -47.87
N LYS A 3 40.47 36.53 -46.71
CA LYS A 3 40.48 35.29 -45.87
C LYS A 3 39.17 35.18 -45.08
N ILE A 4 38.41 34.11 -45.32
CA ILE A 4 37.23 33.77 -44.54
C ILE A 4 37.73 32.93 -43.39
N VAL A 5 37.52 33.41 -42.17
CA VAL A 5 37.75 32.66 -40.91
C VAL A 5 36.43 31.94 -40.56
N PHE A 6 36.47 30.62 -40.61
CA PHE A 6 35.38 29.77 -40.09
C PHE A 6 35.53 29.65 -38.58
N ILE A 7 34.59 30.21 -37.83
CA ILE A 7 34.47 29.98 -36.39
C ILE A 7 33.54 28.78 -36.20
N LEU A 8 34.13 27.68 -35.75
CA LEU A 8 33.39 26.46 -35.35
C LEU A 8 32.83 26.68 -33.93
N PHE A 9 31.51 26.89 -33.81
CA PHE A 9 30.82 26.84 -32.52
C PHE A 9 30.64 25.39 -32.11
N LEU A 10 31.43 24.94 -31.13
CA LEU A 10 31.15 23.69 -30.40
C LEU A 10 29.98 23.95 -29.46
N CYS A 11 28.78 23.50 -29.83
CA CYS A 11 27.67 23.35 -28.92
C CYS A 11 27.96 22.16 -28.00
N ILE A 12 28.46 22.42 -26.80
CA ILE A 12 28.45 21.46 -25.71
C ILE A 12 27.00 21.38 -25.22
N GLY A 13 26.27 20.46 -25.80
CA GLY A 13 24.94 20.09 -25.28
C GLY A 13 25.11 19.42 -23.93
N SER A 14 24.82 20.15 -22.87
CA SER A 14 24.59 19.56 -21.54
C SER A 14 23.40 18.62 -21.64
N PHE A 15 23.65 17.32 -21.75
CA PHE A 15 22.66 16.31 -21.46
C PHE A 15 22.36 16.36 -19.95
N ALA A 16 21.48 17.27 -19.56
CA ALA A 16 20.72 17.07 -18.35
C ALA A 16 19.84 15.85 -18.60
N SER A 17 20.28 14.69 -18.14
CA SER A 17 19.41 13.53 -17.99
C SER A 17 18.31 13.93 -17.01
N LEU A 18 17.19 14.40 -17.56
CA LEU A 18 15.92 14.39 -16.84
C LEU A 18 15.65 12.92 -16.53
N PHE A 19 15.97 12.50 -15.31
CA PHE A 19 15.30 11.37 -14.70
C PHE A 19 13.84 11.80 -14.54
N ALA A 20 13.02 11.52 -15.55
CA ALA A 20 11.60 11.47 -15.39
C ALA A 20 11.38 10.38 -14.33
N GLN A 21 11.13 10.78 -13.08
CA GLN A 21 10.40 9.91 -12.18
C GLN A 21 9.18 9.51 -12.97
N THR A 22 9.09 8.25 -13.35
CA THR A 22 7.89 7.67 -13.92
C THR A 22 6.86 7.75 -12.81
N GLU A 23 6.06 8.82 -12.83
CA GLU A 23 4.94 8.97 -11.90
C GLU A 23 4.10 7.69 -12.02
N PRO A 24 3.67 7.11 -10.89
CA PRO A 24 2.78 5.97 -10.95
C PRO A 24 1.57 6.38 -11.78
N ALA A 25 1.30 5.60 -12.80
CA ALA A 25 0.25 5.93 -13.77
C ALA A 25 -1.13 5.55 -13.22
N TRP A 26 -1.55 6.21 -12.14
CA TRP A 26 -2.83 5.98 -11.46
C TRP A 26 -4.06 6.22 -12.34
N ASP A 27 -3.90 7.07 -13.34
CA ASP A 27 -4.91 7.38 -14.34
C ASP A 27 -4.64 6.64 -15.67
N ASN A 28 -3.74 5.67 -15.65
CA ASN A 28 -3.38 4.91 -16.82
C ASN A 28 -4.39 3.78 -17.05
N THR A 29 -5.29 4.00 -17.99
CA THR A 29 -6.26 2.98 -18.47
C THR A 29 -5.60 1.92 -19.37
N SER A 30 -4.26 1.81 -19.38
CA SER A 30 -3.56 0.82 -20.18
C SER A 30 -3.93 -0.59 -19.75
N LYS A 31 -4.17 -1.44 -20.73
CA LYS A 31 -4.45 -2.87 -20.56
C LYS A 31 -3.14 -3.63 -20.60
N ARG A 32 -2.35 -3.55 -19.54
CA ARG A 32 -1.17 -4.41 -19.40
C ARG A 32 -1.60 -5.80 -18.96
N GLN A 33 -0.77 -6.78 -19.25
CA GLN A 33 -0.99 -8.13 -18.76
C GLN A 33 -0.93 -8.10 -17.22
N TRP A 34 -1.96 -8.63 -16.59
CA TRP A 34 -2.00 -8.85 -15.15
C TRP A 34 -1.05 -9.96 -14.75
N ASP A 35 -0.55 -9.92 -13.52
CA ASP A 35 0.24 -11.02 -12.97
C ASP A 35 -0.62 -12.30 -13.00
N PRO A 36 -0.04 -13.46 -13.41
CA PRO A 36 -0.76 -14.73 -13.49
C PRO A 36 -1.43 -15.19 -12.19
N ALA A 37 -1.03 -14.65 -11.04
CA ALA A 37 -1.68 -14.92 -9.76
C ALA A 37 -3.10 -14.33 -9.66
N PHE A 38 -3.44 -13.35 -10.52
CA PHE A 38 -4.79 -12.78 -10.59
C PHE A 38 -5.61 -13.49 -11.64
N GLU A 39 -6.67 -14.14 -11.22
CA GLU A 39 -7.60 -14.82 -12.13
C GLU A 39 -8.71 -13.88 -12.63
N LYS A 40 -9.11 -14.05 -13.90
CA LYS A 40 -10.27 -13.37 -14.43
C LYS A 40 -11.52 -14.17 -14.08
N VAL A 41 -12.49 -13.51 -13.43
CA VAL A 41 -13.76 -14.08 -13.03
C VAL A 41 -14.93 -13.37 -13.68
N GLU A 42 -16.08 -14.04 -13.74
CA GLU A 42 -17.34 -13.52 -14.27
C GLU A 42 -18.41 -13.57 -13.17
N ILE A 43 -19.09 -12.45 -12.96
CA ILE A 43 -19.99 -12.24 -11.82
C ILE A 43 -21.34 -11.75 -12.36
N PRO A 44 -22.42 -12.52 -12.24
CA PRO A 44 -23.75 -12.05 -12.64
C PRO A 44 -24.26 -10.99 -11.67
N SER A 45 -24.85 -9.93 -12.22
CA SER A 45 -25.51 -8.87 -11.43
C SER A 45 -26.81 -9.37 -10.83
N THR A 46 -27.02 -9.11 -9.54
CA THR A 46 -28.27 -9.42 -8.84
C THR A 46 -29.44 -8.55 -9.28
N LYS A 47 -29.18 -7.42 -9.99
CA LYS A 47 -30.22 -6.48 -10.42
C LYS A 47 -30.86 -6.84 -11.76
N ASP A 48 -30.06 -7.28 -12.73
CA ASP A 48 -30.54 -7.50 -14.11
C ASP A 48 -29.96 -8.74 -14.79
N GLY A 49 -29.08 -9.49 -14.10
CA GLY A 49 -28.44 -10.70 -14.61
C GLY A 49 -27.29 -10.46 -15.61
N GLU A 50 -26.99 -9.21 -15.94
CA GLU A 50 -25.84 -8.89 -16.79
C GLU A 50 -24.54 -9.34 -16.10
N VAL A 51 -23.59 -9.86 -16.89
CA VAL A 51 -22.36 -10.43 -16.36
C VAL A 51 -21.23 -9.39 -16.43
N GLN A 52 -20.76 -8.95 -15.28
CA GLN A 52 -19.51 -8.19 -15.18
C GLN A 52 -18.30 -9.10 -15.08
N LYS A 53 -17.12 -8.59 -15.48
CA LYS A 53 -15.84 -9.23 -15.31
C LYS A 53 -15.07 -8.59 -14.16
N ALA A 54 -14.17 -9.35 -13.55
CA ALA A 54 -13.24 -8.84 -12.56
C ALA A 54 -11.91 -9.58 -12.64
N PHE A 55 -10.83 -8.94 -12.16
CA PHE A 55 -9.63 -9.66 -11.73
C PHE A 55 -9.67 -9.89 -10.23
N MET A 56 -9.36 -11.11 -9.79
CA MET A 56 -9.41 -11.53 -8.41
C MET A 56 -8.11 -12.23 -8.01
N TYR A 57 -7.61 -11.95 -6.81
CA TYR A 57 -6.55 -12.71 -6.16
C TYR A 57 -7.07 -13.32 -4.88
N LYS A 58 -6.83 -14.61 -4.72
CA LYS A 58 -7.12 -15.37 -3.51
C LYS A 58 -5.85 -15.53 -2.70
N SER A 59 -5.86 -15.05 -1.46
CA SER A 59 -4.76 -15.28 -0.53
C SER A 59 -4.43 -16.75 -0.36
N THR A 60 -3.15 -17.06 -0.30
CA THR A 60 -2.63 -18.41 -0.03
C THR A 60 -2.56 -18.74 1.46
N SER A 61 -2.83 -17.75 2.34
CA SER A 61 -2.84 -17.91 3.79
C SER A 61 -3.91 -18.90 4.25
N LYS A 62 -3.61 -19.69 5.28
CA LYS A 62 -4.61 -20.53 5.97
C LYS A 62 -5.54 -19.74 6.89
N THR A 63 -5.08 -18.57 7.34
CA THR A 63 -5.90 -17.64 8.14
C THR A 63 -6.70 -16.71 7.24
N SER A 64 -7.87 -16.29 7.70
CA SER A 64 -8.67 -15.29 7.00
C SER A 64 -7.88 -13.99 6.84
N GLN A 65 -7.91 -13.42 5.64
CA GLN A 65 -7.19 -12.21 5.27
C GLN A 65 -8.15 -11.09 4.87
N PRO A 66 -7.72 -9.81 4.95
CA PRO A 66 -8.52 -8.70 4.43
C PRO A 66 -8.93 -8.90 2.97
N LEU A 67 -10.06 -8.31 2.59
CA LEU A 67 -10.50 -8.18 1.20
C LEU A 67 -10.36 -6.73 0.75
N ILE A 68 -9.61 -6.51 -0.30
CA ILE A 68 -9.47 -5.22 -0.97
C ILE A 68 -10.32 -5.21 -2.24
N VAL A 69 -11.28 -4.30 -2.29
CA VAL A 69 -12.10 -4.03 -3.49
C VAL A 69 -11.57 -2.75 -4.12
N SER A 70 -10.85 -2.87 -5.22
CA SER A 70 -10.22 -1.75 -5.91
C SER A 70 -11.07 -1.32 -7.10
N LEU A 71 -11.49 -0.06 -7.13
CA LEU A 71 -12.38 0.48 -8.14
C LEU A 71 -11.58 1.24 -9.21
N HIS A 72 -11.79 0.90 -10.49
CA HIS A 72 -11.10 1.50 -11.64
C HIS A 72 -11.37 3.00 -11.80
N THR A 73 -10.51 3.70 -12.53
CA THR A 73 -10.63 5.15 -12.78
C THR A 73 -11.78 5.49 -13.73
N TRP A 74 -12.02 6.79 -13.99
CA TRP A 74 -13.16 7.27 -14.77
C TRP A 74 -13.36 6.59 -16.12
N SER A 75 -12.27 6.40 -16.86
CA SER A 75 -12.28 5.77 -18.18
C SER A 75 -11.82 4.32 -18.17
N GLY A 76 -11.68 3.73 -16.98
CA GLY A 76 -11.20 2.37 -16.75
C GLY A 76 -12.26 1.29 -16.97
N TYR A 77 -11.81 0.06 -16.88
CA TYR A 77 -12.58 -1.17 -16.93
C TYR A 77 -11.90 -2.20 -15.99
N TYR A 78 -12.52 -3.34 -15.75
CA TYR A 78 -11.96 -4.43 -14.93
C TYR A 78 -10.50 -4.81 -15.28
N ASN A 79 -10.07 -4.56 -16.51
CA ASN A 79 -8.72 -4.90 -16.99
C ASN A 79 -7.73 -3.73 -16.99
N GLN A 80 -8.08 -2.61 -16.36
CA GLN A 80 -7.15 -1.53 -16.10
C GLN A 80 -6.03 -2.06 -15.19
N THR A 81 -4.78 -1.74 -15.52
CA THR A 81 -3.64 -2.07 -14.65
C THR A 81 -3.76 -1.32 -13.32
N ASP A 82 -3.79 -2.07 -12.22
CA ASP A 82 -3.85 -1.50 -10.88
C ASP A 82 -2.48 -1.60 -10.18
N PRO A 83 -1.85 -0.47 -9.84
CA PRO A 83 -0.57 -0.46 -9.12
C PRO A 83 -0.61 -1.12 -7.72
N LEU A 84 -1.78 -1.24 -7.10
CA LEU A 84 -1.94 -1.90 -5.80
C LEU A 84 -1.62 -3.40 -5.84
N THR A 85 -1.70 -4.03 -7.00
CA THR A 85 -1.47 -5.48 -7.16
C THR A 85 -0.13 -5.95 -6.62
N LYS A 86 0.91 -5.12 -6.69
CA LYS A 86 2.23 -5.43 -6.13
C LYS A 86 2.19 -5.58 -4.61
N GLU A 87 1.50 -4.67 -3.94
CA GLU A 87 1.35 -4.70 -2.48
C GLU A 87 0.39 -5.81 -2.04
N ILE A 88 -0.66 -6.10 -2.82
CA ILE A 88 -1.55 -7.24 -2.59
C ILE A 88 -0.76 -8.55 -2.54
N LEU A 89 0.09 -8.79 -3.54
CA LEU A 89 0.95 -9.99 -3.57
C LEU A 89 1.95 -10.02 -2.41
N ALA A 90 2.54 -8.87 -2.07
CA ALA A 90 3.47 -8.77 -0.96
C ALA A 90 2.81 -9.10 0.39
N ARG A 91 1.60 -8.61 0.63
CA ARG A 91 0.81 -8.84 1.85
C ARG A 91 0.08 -10.17 1.86
N ASP A 92 -0.14 -10.77 0.69
CA ASP A 92 -0.98 -11.96 0.50
C ASP A 92 -2.43 -11.72 0.96
N TRP A 93 -3.01 -10.57 0.59
CA TRP A 93 -4.39 -10.20 0.90
C TRP A 93 -5.33 -10.56 -0.24
N ASN A 94 -6.59 -10.89 0.06
CA ASN A 94 -7.60 -11.08 -0.95
C ASN A 94 -7.90 -9.78 -1.69
N TYR A 95 -8.19 -9.86 -2.97
CA TYR A 95 -8.37 -8.70 -3.84
C TYR A 95 -9.39 -8.97 -4.93
N ILE A 96 -10.17 -7.95 -5.28
CA ILE A 96 -11.05 -7.96 -6.45
C ILE A 96 -11.10 -6.59 -7.12
N HIS A 97 -11.03 -6.57 -8.45
CA HIS A 97 -11.09 -5.38 -9.30
C HIS A 97 -12.24 -5.53 -10.32
N PRO A 98 -13.48 -5.16 -9.96
CA PRO A 98 -14.66 -5.36 -10.76
C PRO A 98 -14.81 -4.32 -11.87
N ASP A 99 -15.61 -4.63 -12.88
CA ASP A 99 -15.96 -3.73 -13.99
C ASP A 99 -17.05 -2.70 -13.63
N PHE A 100 -17.92 -3.03 -12.71
CA PHE A 100 -19.07 -2.23 -12.24
C PHE A 100 -19.66 -1.30 -13.33
N ARG A 101 -19.99 -1.88 -14.49
CA ARG A 101 -20.54 -1.24 -15.70
C ARG A 101 -19.55 -0.45 -16.54
N GLY A 102 -18.23 -0.65 -16.32
CA GLY A 102 -17.16 -0.06 -17.12
C GLY A 102 -17.00 1.44 -16.96
N ALA A 103 -16.41 2.06 -17.96
CA ALA A 103 -16.10 3.49 -17.92
C ALA A 103 -17.34 4.36 -17.67
N ASN A 104 -17.17 5.47 -16.91
CA ASN A 104 -18.24 6.38 -16.47
C ASN A 104 -18.78 7.26 -17.60
N ARG A 105 -19.31 6.64 -18.66
CA ARG A 105 -19.86 7.31 -19.86
C ARG A 105 -21.13 6.67 -20.41
N THR A 106 -21.77 5.83 -19.61
CA THR A 106 -23.07 5.24 -19.94
C THR A 106 -24.07 5.45 -18.80
N PRO A 107 -25.38 5.48 -19.06
CA PRO A 107 -26.39 5.63 -18.00
C PRO A 107 -26.34 4.51 -16.94
N SER A 108 -25.84 3.32 -17.28
CA SER A 108 -25.68 2.19 -16.38
C SER A 108 -24.42 2.27 -15.50
N SER A 109 -23.45 3.13 -15.82
CA SER A 109 -22.24 3.38 -15.04
C SER A 109 -22.41 4.60 -14.13
N MET A 110 -21.32 5.24 -13.71
CA MET A 110 -21.28 6.51 -12.99
C MET A 110 -22.20 6.54 -11.75
N GLY A 111 -21.98 5.62 -10.80
CA GLY A 111 -22.75 5.57 -9.55
C GLY A 111 -24.23 5.24 -9.71
N SER A 112 -24.61 4.57 -10.83
CA SER A 112 -25.99 4.09 -11.00
C SER A 112 -26.34 3.00 -9.99
N PRO A 113 -27.62 2.74 -9.73
CA PRO A 113 -28.03 1.59 -8.93
C PRO A 113 -27.52 0.24 -9.46
N LEU A 114 -27.27 0.13 -10.78
CA LEU A 114 -26.67 -1.06 -11.40
C LEU A 114 -25.18 -1.17 -11.06
N ALA A 115 -24.43 -0.08 -11.22
CA ALA A 115 -23.00 -0.06 -10.90
C ALA A 115 -22.74 -0.31 -9.41
N LEU A 116 -23.59 0.24 -8.54
CA LEU A 116 -23.49 0.02 -7.09
C LEU A 116 -23.82 -1.42 -6.70
N ALA A 117 -24.82 -2.03 -7.31
CA ALA A 117 -25.13 -3.44 -7.10
C ALA A 117 -23.98 -4.33 -7.57
N ASP A 118 -23.38 -4.04 -8.74
CA ASP A 118 -22.24 -4.78 -9.26
C ASP A 118 -21.02 -4.72 -8.31
N ILE A 119 -20.82 -3.59 -7.61
CA ILE A 119 -19.76 -3.49 -6.56
C ILE A 119 -20.11 -4.43 -5.39
N GLU A 120 -21.35 -4.47 -4.92
CA GLU A 120 -21.77 -5.39 -3.85
C GLU A 120 -21.69 -6.86 -4.30
N ASP A 121 -22.11 -7.17 -5.51
CA ASP A 121 -22.01 -8.51 -6.08
C ASP A 121 -20.55 -8.99 -6.14
N ALA A 122 -19.61 -8.09 -6.47
CA ALA A 122 -18.18 -8.38 -6.44
C ALA A 122 -17.67 -8.67 -5.03
N ILE A 123 -18.12 -7.93 -4.00
CA ILE A 123 -17.80 -8.21 -2.60
C ILE A 123 -18.30 -9.61 -2.22
N GLN A 124 -19.58 -9.90 -2.49
CA GLN A 124 -20.18 -11.20 -2.15
C GLN A 124 -19.50 -12.36 -2.88
N TYR A 125 -19.15 -12.15 -4.15
CA TYR A 125 -18.42 -13.13 -4.93
C TYR A 125 -17.06 -13.44 -4.31
N ALA A 126 -16.27 -12.41 -3.99
CA ALA A 126 -14.95 -12.58 -3.39
C ALA A 126 -15.02 -13.27 -2.02
N LEU A 127 -15.96 -12.89 -1.15
CA LEU A 127 -16.18 -13.52 0.15
C LEU A 127 -16.52 -15.01 0.02
N LYS A 128 -17.27 -15.39 -0.99
CA LYS A 128 -17.66 -16.78 -1.24
C LYS A 128 -16.51 -17.64 -1.79
N HIS A 129 -15.57 -17.05 -2.57
CA HIS A 129 -14.56 -17.81 -3.33
C HIS A 129 -13.15 -17.70 -2.77
N THR A 130 -12.95 -16.90 -1.72
CA THR A 130 -11.66 -16.71 -1.08
C THR A 130 -11.73 -17.00 0.42
N ASN A 131 -10.60 -16.83 1.14
CA ASN A 131 -10.55 -16.88 2.59
C ASN A 131 -10.69 -15.49 3.23
N ALA A 132 -11.41 -14.58 2.56
CA ALA A 132 -11.57 -13.22 3.05
C ALA A 132 -12.33 -13.17 4.39
N ASN A 133 -11.85 -12.29 5.28
CA ASN A 133 -12.57 -11.97 6.51
C ASN A 133 -13.72 -11.00 6.19
N PRO A 134 -14.99 -11.36 6.41
CA PRO A 134 -16.13 -10.49 6.13
C PRO A 134 -16.13 -9.19 6.95
N GLU A 135 -15.43 -9.13 8.08
CA GLU A 135 -15.28 -7.92 8.89
C GLU A 135 -14.11 -7.03 8.45
N GLU A 136 -13.29 -7.50 7.50
CA GLU A 136 -12.09 -6.80 6.99
C GLU A 136 -12.22 -6.51 5.49
N VAL A 137 -13.37 -5.98 5.07
CA VAL A 137 -13.61 -5.56 3.68
C VAL A 137 -13.30 -4.07 3.56
N HIS A 138 -12.44 -3.71 2.60
CA HIS A 138 -12.01 -2.35 2.33
C HIS A 138 -12.24 -2.00 0.87
N ILE A 139 -12.88 -0.86 0.62
CA ILE A 139 -13.04 -0.31 -0.74
C ILE A 139 -12.03 0.83 -0.94
N ILE A 140 -11.32 0.80 -2.05
CA ILE A 140 -10.34 1.84 -2.41
C ILE A 140 -10.49 2.21 -3.88
N GLY A 141 -10.30 3.47 -4.19
CA GLY A 141 -10.29 3.92 -5.58
C GLY A 141 -9.71 5.32 -5.75
N VAL A 142 -9.19 5.59 -6.92
CA VAL A 142 -8.56 6.86 -7.30
C VAL A 142 -9.33 7.52 -8.44
N SER A 143 -9.48 8.86 -8.42
CA SER A 143 -10.14 9.60 -9.49
C SER A 143 -11.61 9.17 -9.64
N GLY A 144 -11.98 8.62 -10.79
CA GLY A 144 -13.28 8.00 -11.02
C GLY A 144 -13.57 6.82 -10.07
N GLY A 145 -12.54 6.05 -9.67
CA GLY A 145 -12.64 5.05 -8.62
C GLY A 145 -12.87 5.68 -7.24
N GLY A 146 -12.28 6.85 -6.98
CA GLY A 146 -12.55 7.64 -5.78
C GLY A 146 -14.00 8.14 -5.75
N PHE A 147 -14.54 8.58 -6.89
CA PHE A 147 -15.96 8.86 -7.05
C PHE A 147 -16.83 7.64 -6.73
N ALA A 148 -16.51 6.48 -7.33
CA ALA A 148 -17.25 5.25 -7.09
C ALA A 148 -17.15 4.80 -5.62
N THR A 149 -15.99 5.02 -4.96
CA THR A 149 -15.80 4.78 -3.52
C THR A 149 -16.73 5.66 -2.67
N LEU A 150 -16.85 6.96 -2.98
CA LEU A 150 -17.81 7.86 -2.31
C LEU A 150 -19.25 7.44 -2.59
N ALA A 151 -19.59 7.10 -3.83
CA ALA A 151 -20.94 6.64 -4.19
C ALA A 151 -21.29 5.34 -3.45
N ALA A 152 -20.34 4.40 -3.35
CA ALA A 152 -20.50 3.19 -2.56
C ALA A 152 -20.69 3.50 -1.06
N PHE A 153 -19.89 4.41 -0.50
CA PHE A 153 -20.05 4.85 0.89
C PHE A 153 -21.46 5.38 1.18
N MET A 154 -22.03 6.13 0.24
CA MET A 154 -23.38 6.69 0.43
C MET A 154 -24.49 5.64 0.28
N ASN A 155 -24.32 4.58 -0.55
CA ASN A 155 -25.45 3.82 -1.03
C ASN A 155 -25.45 2.31 -0.73
N ILE A 156 -24.28 1.60 -0.78
CA ILE A 156 -24.29 0.14 -0.68
C ILE A 156 -24.74 -0.36 0.70
N GLU A 157 -25.30 -1.56 0.74
CA GLU A 157 -25.81 -2.14 1.98
C GLU A 157 -24.75 -2.89 2.78
N TYR A 158 -23.77 -3.48 2.12
CA TYR A 158 -22.73 -4.25 2.78
C TYR A 158 -21.96 -3.43 3.84
N PRO A 159 -21.71 -3.96 5.05
CA PRO A 159 -21.02 -3.25 6.13
C PRO A 159 -19.50 -3.23 5.91
N VAL A 160 -19.04 -2.44 4.95
CA VAL A 160 -17.61 -2.25 4.64
C VAL A 160 -16.90 -1.57 5.80
N LYS A 161 -15.74 -2.10 6.21
CA LYS A 161 -14.94 -1.55 7.32
C LYS A 161 -14.36 -0.19 7.01
N SER A 162 -13.82 0.00 5.78
CA SER A 162 -13.33 1.31 5.37
C SER A 162 -13.47 1.59 3.89
N PHE A 163 -13.63 2.86 3.59
CA PHE A 163 -13.65 3.44 2.26
C PHE A 163 -12.49 4.41 2.13
N SER A 164 -11.64 4.26 1.13
CA SER A 164 -10.45 5.08 0.88
C SER A 164 -10.56 5.74 -0.49
N ALA A 165 -11.06 6.98 -0.52
CA ALA A 165 -11.32 7.75 -1.73
C ALA A 165 -10.16 8.72 -2.01
N TRP A 166 -9.43 8.47 -3.10
CA TRP A 166 -8.28 9.26 -3.53
C TRP A 166 -8.66 10.20 -4.65
N VAL A 167 -8.40 11.50 -4.46
CA VAL A 167 -8.67 12.57 -5.44
C VAL A 167 -10.07 12.45 -6.08
N PRO A 168 -11.12 12.27 -5.25
CA PRO A 168 -12.43 11.88 -5.73
C PRO A 168 -13.23 13.05 -6.31
N ILE A 169 -14.08 12.77 -7.29
CA ILE A 169 -15.18 13.63 -7.68
C ILE A 169 -16.32 13.42 -6.67
N SER A 170 -16.93 14.48 -6.16
CA SER A 170 -18.08 14.38 -5.23
C SER A 170 -19.36 15.01 -5.77
N ASP A 171 -19.26 15.96 -6.71
CA ASP A 171 -20.38 16.69 -7.30
C ASP A 171 -20.27 16.69 -8.83
N ILE A 172 -21.16 15.97 -9.51
CA ILE A 172 -21.16 15.82 -10.97
C ILE A 172 -21.57 17.12 -11.67
N GLU A 173 -22.48 17.91 -11.08
CA GLU A 173 -22.86 19.21 -11.64
C GLU A 173 -21.66 20.16 -11.64
N ALA A 174 -21.00 20.33 -10.48
CA ALA A 174 -19.84 21.19 -10.36
C ALA A 174 -18.73 20.75 -11.33
N TRP A 175 -18.39 19.46 -11.33
CA TRP A 175 -17.32 18.93 -12.18
C TRP A 175 -17.63 19.04 -13.68
N TYR A 176 -18.89 18.89 -14.09
CA TYR A 176 -19.28 19.15 -15.47
C TYR A 176 -18.90 20.56 -15.92
N TRP A 177 -19.31 21.58 -15.16
CA TRP A 177 -19.01 22.97 -15.52
C TRP A 177 -17.51 23.30 -15.44
N GLU A 178 -16.80 22.72 -14.51
CA GLU A 178 -15.33 22.82 -14.43
C GLU A 178 -14.66 22.20 -15.66
N CYS A 179 -15.16 21.05 -16.11
CA CYS A 179 -14.65 20.39 -17.33
C CYS A 179 -14.96 21.21 -18.58
N VAL A 180 -16.16 21.78 -18.70
CA VAL A 180 -16.52 22.69 -19.79
C VAL A 180 -15.59 23.89 -19.81
N GLY A 181 -15.40 24.56 -18.65
CA GLY A 181 -14.55 25.75 -18.54
C GLY A 181 -13.08 25.49 -18.89
N ARG A 182 -12.61 24.24 -18.73
CA ARG A 182 -11.24 23.83 -19.05
C ARG A 182 -11.09 23.13 -20.41
N GLY A 183 -12.18 22.97 -21.16
CA GLY A 183 -12.16 22.23 -22.42
C GLY A 183 -11.81 20.73 -22.24
N SER A 184 -12.16 20.14 -21.10
CA SER A 184 -11.86 18.74 -20.80
C SER A 184 -12.90 17.81 -21.42
N ARG A 185 -12.46 16.71 -22.04
CA ARG A 185 -13.31 15.68 -22.62
C ARG A 185 -14.31 15.03 -21.63
N TYR A 186 -14.03 15.10 -20.34
CA TYR A 186 -14.92 14.55 -19.32
C TYR A 186 -16.31 15.23 -19.29
N ALA A 187 -16.40 16.46 -19.79
CA ALA A 187 -17.71 17.10 -20.00
C ALA A 187 -18.62 16.29 -20.93
N GLU A 188 -18.07 15.72 -22.01
CA GLU A 188 -18.80 14.88 -22.96
C GLU A 188 -19.20 13.53 -22.31
N ASP A 189 -18.31 12.93 -21.53
CA ASP A 189 -18.60 11.70 -20.80
C ASP A 189 -19.76 11.91 -19.81
N ILE A 190 -19.72 13.00 -19.03
CA ILE A 190 -20.80 13.35 -18.09
C ILE A 190 -22.11 13.58 -18.85
N LEU A 191 -22.06 14.36 -19.92
CA LEU A 191 -23.23 14.69 -20.71
C LEU A 191 -23.87 13.41 -21.29
N SER A 192 -23.06 12.44 -21.72
CA SER A 192 -23.55 11.16 -22.25
C SER A 192 -24.33 10.32 -21.24
N VAL A 193 -24.10 10.56 -19.95
CA VAL A 193 -24.77 9.86 -18.83
C VAL A 193 -26.01 10.61 -18.34
N VAL A 194 -25.87 11.94 -18.15
CA VAL A 194 -26.93 12.73 -17.48
C VAL A 194 -27.97 13.27 -18.46
N SER A 195 -27.67 13.35 -19.75
CA SER A 195 -28.55 13.91 -20.77
C SER A 195 -29.39 12.84 -21.47
N LEU A 196 -30.64 13.17 -21.77
CA LEU A 196 -31.52 12.31 -22.57
C LEU A 196 -31.18 12.40 -24.06
N ASP A 197 -30.76 13.55 -24.56
CA ASP A 197 -30.46 13.85 -25.97
C ASP A 197 -28.93 13.91 -26.27
N LYS A 198 -28.09 13.66 -25.26
CA LYS A 198 -26.62 13.79 -25.28
C LYS A 198 -26.11 15.20 -25.63
N LYS A 199 -26.96 16.21 -25.53
CA LYS A 199 -26.62 17.62 -25.84
C LYS A 199 -26.97 18.56 -24.69
N THR A 200 -28.09 18.31 -24.01
CA THR A 200 -28.60 19.19 -22.97
C THR A 200 -28.24 18.62 -21.61
N PHE A 201 -27.53 19.38 -20.79
CA PHE A 201 -27.19 18.98 -19.43
C PHE A 201 -28.44 18.86 -18.56
N ASN A 202 -28.66 17.69 -17.96
CA ASN A 202 -29.76 17.46 -17.03
C ASN A 202 -29.23 17.56 -15.60
N LYS A 203 -29.56 18.65 -14.93
CA LYS A 203 -29.14 18.95 -13.56
C LYS A 203 -29.68 17.95 -12.54
N GLU A 204 -30.91 17.52 -12.66
CA GLU A 204 -31.55 16.60 -11.71
C GLU A 204 -30.86 15.25 -11.72
N THR A 205 -30.57 14.72 -12.91
CA THR A 205 -29.81 13.48 -13.05
C THR A 205 -28.39 13.63 -12.49
N ALA A 206 -27.72 14.76 -12.72
CA ALA A 206 -26.39 15.02 -12.18
C ALA A 206 -26.40 15.06 -10.65
N ILE A 207 -27.40 15.68 -10.03
CA ILE A 207 -27.60 15.71 -8.56
C ILE A 207 -27.77 14.29 -8.02
N LEU A 208 -28.62 13.47 -8.62
CA LEU A 208 -28.86 12.08 -8.20
C LEU A 208 -27.60 11.21 -8.27
N ARG A 209 -26.64 11.55 -9.15
CA ARG A 209 -25.36 10.86 -9.30
C ARG A 209 -24.24 11.43 -8.42
N SER A 210 -24.47 12.52 -7.73
CA SER A 210 -23.45 13.24 -6.94
C SER A 210 -23.43 12.77 -5.49
N PRO A 211 -22.38 12.09 -5.00
CA PRO A 211 -22.29 11.71 -3.58
C PRO A 211 -22.49 12.87 -2.61
N LEU A 212 -22.00 14.07 -2.95
CA LEU A 212 -22.15 15.29 -2.17
C LEU A 212 -23.62 15.70 -1.96
N ARG A 213 -24.51 15.29 -2.85
CA ARG A 213 -25.93 15.71 -2.85
C ARG A 213 -26.88 14.66 -2.28
N GLN A 214 -26.36 13.49 -1.93
CA GLN A 214 -27.15 12.40 -1.36
C GLN A 214 -27.22 12.52 0.16
N ASP A 215 -28.24 11.95 0.76
CA ASP A 215 -28.41 11.89 2.21
C ASP A 215 -27.37 10.93 2.81
N PHE A 216 -26.71 11.36 3.87
CA PHE A 216 -25.71 10.54 4.54
C PHE A 216 -26.36 9.43 5.36
N PRO A 217 -26.14 8.13 5.07
CA PRO A 217 -26.73 7.03 5.81
C PRO A 217 -25.99 6.80 7.15
N ILE A 218 -26.11 7.75 8.10
CA ILE A 218 -25.33 7.84 9.35
C ILE A 218 -25.33 6.51 10.11
N GLU A 219 -26.52 5.94 10.40
CA GLU A 219 -26.63 4.71 11.17
C GLU A 219 -25.97 3.51 10.48
N LYS A 220 -26.07 3.43 9.15
CA LYS A 220 -25.43 2.39 8.34
C LYS A 220 -23.90 2.51 8.37
N ARG A 221 -23.37 3.70 8.44
CA ARG A 221 -21.92 3.99 8.34
C ARG A 221 -21.22 4.26 9.67
N LYS A 222 -21.90 4.21 10.80
CA LYS A 222 -21.30 4.49 12.12
C LYS A 222 -20.06 3.63 12.45
N ASN A 223 -20.00 2.40 11.94
CA ASN A 223 -18.87 1.48 12.13
C ASN A 223 -17.90 1.46 10.93
N SER A 224 -18.22 2.14 9.83
CA SER A 224 -17.38 2.27 8.65
C SER A 224 -16.50 3.51 8.75
N LYS A 225 -15.25 3.45 8.33
CA LYS A 225 -14.36 4.63 8.27
C LYS A 225 -14.29 5.15 6.84
N LEU A 226 -14.37 6.47 6.68
CA LEU A 226 -14.14 7.13 5.39
C LEU A 226 -12.86 7.96 5.45
N TYR A 227 -11.94 7.66 4.54
CA TYR A 227 -10.72 8.42 4.30
C TYR A 227 -10.78 9.09 2.94
N ILE A 228 -10.68 10.40 2.93
CA ILE A 228 -10.63 11.22 1.71
C ILE A 228 -9.21 11.78 1.59
N TYR A 229 -8.53 11.49 0.49
CA TYR A 229 -7.20 12.01 0.21
C TYR A 229 -7.22 12.88 -1.04
N THR A 230 -6.54 14.02 -1.01
CA THR A 230 -6.42 14.88 -2.19
C THR A 230 -5.06 15.57 -2.24
N GLY A 231 -4.45 15.58 -3.42
CA GLY A 231 -3.21 16.31 -3.64
C GLY A 231 -3.47 17.81 -3.76
N ILE A 232 -2.69 18.65 -3.08
CA ILE A 232 -2.88 20.11 -3.03
C ILE A 232 -2.89 20.78 -4.41
N HIS A 233 -2.22 20.16 -5.40
CA HIS A 233 -2.13 20.68 -6.77
C HIS A 233 -3.21 20.12 -7.72
N ASP A 234 -4.09 19.23 -7.24
CA ASP A 234 -5.17 18.70 -8.08
C ASP A 234 -6.16 19.80 -8.48
N GLY A 235 -6.72 19.70 -9.68
CA GLY A 235 -7.52 20.75 -10.31
C GLY A 235 -6.69 21.90 -10.90
N TYR A 236 -5.43 22.08 -10.47
CA TYR A 236 -4.46 23.00 -11.07
C TYR A 236 -3.53 22.25 -12.05
N LYS A 237 -2.98 21.10 -11.62
CA LYS A 237 -2.17 20.18 -12.44
C LYS A 237 -2.78 18.78 -12.49
N GLY A 238 -4.10 18.67 -12.35
CA GLY A 238 -4.85 17.44 -12.33
C GLY A 238 -6.29 17.67 -12.78
N SER A 239 -7.07 16.60 -12.77
CA SER A 239 -8.40 16.60 -13.38
C SER A 239 -9.51 17.08 -12.44
N VAL A 240 -9.31 16.98 -11.11
CA VAL A 240 -10.37 17.22 -10.12
C VAL A 240 -9.92 18.27 -9.10
N PRO A 241 -10.59 19.43 -9.02
CA PRO A 241 -10.30 20.44 -8.00
C PRO A 241 -10.43 19.88 -6.59
N ILE A 242 -9.54 20.29 -5.69
CA ILE A 242 -9.55 19.83 -4.28
C ILE A 242 -10.83 20.19 -3.54
N THR A 243 -11.60 21.16 -4.05
CA THR A 243 -12.90 21.59 -3.51
C THR A 243 -13.90 20.44 -3.45
N HIS A 244 -13.81 19.44 -4.35
CA HIS A 244 -14.64 18.23 -4.26
C HIS A 244 -14.41 17.49 -2.93
N SER A 245 -13.17 17.32 -2.53
CA SER A 245 -12.80 16.65 -1.28
C SER A 245 -13.14 17.49 -0.06
N LEU A 246 -12.85 18.81 -0.10
CA LEU A 246 -13.11 19.74 1.00
C LEU A 246 -14.62 19.87 1.28
N ASN A 247 -15.43 20.02 0.23
CA ASN A 247 -16.88 20.14 0.34
C ASN A 247 -17.51 18.82 0.81
N MET A 248 -17.03 17.67 0.31
CA MET A 248 -17.54 16.37 0.75
C MET A 248 -17.29 16.15 2.25
N TYR A 249 -16.10 16.48 2.73
CA TYR A 249 -15.80 16.42 4.16
C TYR A 249 -16.73 17.31 4.97
N ASN A 250 -16.83 18.60 4.61
CA ASN A 250 -17.70 19.54 5.31
C ASN A 250 -19.16 19.10 5.30
N ARG A 251 -19.66 18.58 4.17
CA ARG A 251 -21.02 18.09 4.03
C ARG A 251 -21.33 16.97 5.02
N LEU A 252 -20.45 15.96 5.10
CA LEU A 252 -20.64 14.82 5.99
C LEU A 252 -20.52 15.20 7.46
N VAL A 253 -19.51 16.02 7.82
CA VAL A 253 -19.32 16.49 9.19
C VAL A 253 -20.47 17.42 9.61
N GLY A 254 -20.93 18.27 8.71
CA GLY A 254 -22.09 19.15 8.95
C GLY A 254 -23.37 18.37 9.27
N GLU A 255 -23.61 17.29 8.54
CA GLU A 255 -24.76 16.43 8.80
C GLU A 255 -24.64 15.64 10.10
N LEU A 256 -23.45 15.06 10.39
CA LEU A 256 -23.18 14.40 11.66
C LEU A 256 -23.36 15.34 12.87
N LYS A 257 -22.86 16.56 12.77
CA LYS A 257 -22.77 17.48 13.90
C LYS A 257 -24.00 18.34 14.09
N TYR A 258 -24.66 18.73 13.00
CA TYR A 258 -25.76 19.69 13.00
C TYR A 258 -27.07 19.18 12.41
N GLY A 259 -27.07 17.95 11.87
CA GLY A 259 -28.23 17.39 11.18
C GLY A 259 -28.58 18.12 9.89
N SER A 260 -27.68 18.94 9.35
CA SER A 260 -27.94 19.79 8.18
C SER A 260 -27.11 19.32 6.97
N SER A 261 -27.79 19.20 5.83
CA SER A 261 -27.17 18.94 4.54
C SER A 261 -27.00 20.21 3.69
N ASP A 262 -27.48 21.36 4.18
CA ASP A 262 -27.35 22.62 3.47
C ASP A 262 -25.93 23.19 3.56
N MET A 263 -25.21 23.15 2.43
CA MET A 263 -23.85 23.68 2.35
C MET A 263 -23.73 25.15 2.71
N LYS A 264 -24.77 25.97 2.52
CA LYS A 264 -24.74 27.40 2.94
C LYS A 264 -24.75 27.52 4.45
N GLU A 265 -25.56 26.72 5.12
CA GLU A 265 -25.61 26.67 6.58
C GLU A 265 -24.29 26.11 7.13
N ILE A 266 -23.78 25.00 6.58
CA ILE A 266 -22.53 24.37 6.98
C ILE A 266 -21.36 25.34 6.84
N MET A 267 -21.26 26.05 5.71
CA MET A 267 -20.22 27.08 5.50
C MET A 267 -20.32 28.25 6.46
N LYS A 268 -21.52 28.62 6.90
CA LYS A 268 -21.69 29.62 7.97
C LYS A 268 -21.22 29.10 9.32
N LYS A 269 -21.51 27.84 9.65
CA LYS A 269 -21.02 27.19 10.88
C LYS A 269 -19.49 27.06 10.89
N SER A 270 -18.87 26.82 9.75
CA SER A 270 -17.42 26.66 9.64
C SER A 270 -16.60 27.91 9.98
N LEU A 271 -17.23 29.07 10.07
CA LEU A 271 -16.56 30.31 10.52
C LEU A 271 -16.18 30.28 12.01
N SER A 272 -16.82 29.43 12.81
CA SER A 272 -16.58 29.31 14.26
C SER A 272 -16.31 27.90 14.74
N ASP A 273 -16.34 26.90 13.85
CA ASP A 273 -16.17 25.48 14.19
C ASP A 273 -14.93 24.90 13.49
N SER A 274 -13.91 24.59 14.30
CA SER A 274 -12.63 24.06 13.82
C SER A 274 -12.70 22.62 13.29
N ASP A 275 -13.79 21.87 13.51
CA ASP A 275 -13.98 20.55 12.92
C ASP A 275 -14.34 20.64 11.44
N LEU A 276 -14.89 21.80 11.02
CA LEU A 276 -15.19 22.13 9.63
C LEU A 276 -14.03 22.90 8.99
N ILE A 277 -13.99 22.90 7.67
CA ILE A 277 -13.03 23.68 6.88
C ILE A 277 -13.69 25.01 6.51
N SER A 278 -13.12 26.12 6.99
CA SER A 278 -13.63 27.44 6.72
C SER A 278 -13.37 27.92 5.28
N PRO A 279 -14.13 28.90 4.77
CA PRO A 279 -13.83 29.54 3.48
C PRO A 279 -12.42 30.14 3.42
N GLU A 280 -11.91 30.67 4.53
CA GLU A 280 -10.55 31.20 4.61
C GLU A 280 -9.50 30.11 4.45
N GLU A 281 -9.66 28.96 5.13
CA GLU A 281 -8.78 27.80 4.96
C GLU A 281 -8.83 27.26 3.52
N MET A 282 -10.03 27.17 2.91
CA MET A 282 -10.16 26.75 1.52
C MET A 282 -9.41 27.68 0.57
N LEU A 283 -9.58 29.00 0.73
CA LEU A 283 -8.86 30.00 -0.06
C LEU A 283 -7.35 29.93 0.18
N GLY A 284 -6.93 29.70 1.43
CA GLY A 284 -5.54 29.49 1.80
C GLY A 284 -4.93 28.29 1.06
N LEU A 285 -5.62 27.14 1.08
CA LEU A 285 -5.17 25.91 0.37
C LEU A 285 -5.09 26.14 -1.15
N LEU A 286 -6.10 26.79 -1.75
CA LEU A 286 -6.14 27.08 -3.18
C LEU A 286 -5.08 28.12 -3.61
N GLY A 287 -4.85 29.16 -2.80
CA GLY A 287 -3.97 30.28 -3.13
C GLY A 287 -2.51 30.06 -2.69
N LYS A 288 -2.29 29.38 -1.56
CA LYS A 288 -0.97 29.21 -0.93
C LYS A 288 -0.42 27.81 -1.02
N ARG A 289 -0.75 27.06 -2.07
CA ARG A 289 -0.34 25.66 -2.24
C ARG A 289 1.19 25.42 -2.29
N MET A 290 1.97 26.47 -2.32
CA MET A 290 3.43 26.43 -2.26
C MET A 290 3.97 26.99 -0.93
N ASN A 291 3.13 27.25 0.06
CA ASN A 291 3.52 27.89 1.31
C ASN A 291 4.29 26.91 2.22
N PRO A 292 5.49 27.25 2.70
CA PRO A 292 6.28 26.44 3.64
C PRO A 292 5.72 26.41 5.08
N GLU A 293 4.70 27.21 5.45
CA GLU A 293 4.15 27.26 6.81
C GLU A 293 3.52 25.94 7.30
N TYR A 294 3.39 24.94 6.41
CA TYR A 294 2.86 23.60 6.74
C TYR A 294 3.88 22.63 7.32
N GLU A 295 5.08 23.08 7.70
CA GLU A 295 6.17 22.21 8.19
C GLU A 295 5.85 21.44 9.49
N LYS A 296 4.86 21.90 10.26
CA LYS A 296 4.45 21.27 11.53
C LYS A 296 3.44 20.14 11.38
N ASN A 297 2.85 19.96 10.21
CA ASN A 297 1.86 18.92 9.99
C ASN A 297 2.53 17.54 9.88
N PRO A 298 1.80 16.45 10.20
CA PRO A 298 2.32 15.11 10.03
C PRO A 298 2.65 14.85 8.56
N MET A 299 3.61 13.97 8.31
CA MET A 299 3.95 13.53 6.96
C MET A 299 3.06 12.37 6.53
N LEU A 300 2.68 12.35 5.26
CA LEU A 300 2.13 11.17 4.60
C LEU A 300 3.30 10.48 3.87
N TYR A 301 3.99 9.57 4.56
CA TYR A 301 5.29 9.02 4.12
C TYR A 301 6.32 10.11 3.90
N ASP A 302 6.72 10.36 2.64
CA ASP A 302 7.67 11.40 2.26
C ASP A 302 7.02 12.70 1.81
N ARG A 303 5.68 12.81 1.90
CA ARG A 303 4.90 13.95 1.44
C ARG A 303 4.42 14.81 2.60
N LYS A 304 4.53 16.11 2.46
CA LYS A 304 3.96 17.06 3.42
C LYS A 304 2.43 16.96 3.43
N VAL A 305 1.83 17.08 4.61
CA VAL A 305 0.39 17.20 4.77
C VAL A 305 0.03 18.66 5.02
N HIS A 306 -0.77 19.25 4.15
CA HIS A 306 -1.20 20.64 4.23
C HIS A 306 -2.41 20.82 5.14
N LEU A 307 -3.30 19.82 5.15
CA LEU A 307 -4.46 19.78 6.03
C LEU A 307 -4.75 18.35 6.42
N LEU A 308 -4.92 18.12 7.72
CA LEU A 308 -5.50 16.90 8.27
C LEU A 308 -6.70 17.30 9.12
N ARG A 309 -7.89 16.84 8.76
CA ARG A 309 -9.11 16.99 9.55
C ARG A 309 -9.72 15.62 9.81
N LYS A 310 -10.20 15.45 11.01
CA LYS A 310 -10.89 14.23 11.42
C LYS A 310 -12.05 14.58 12.32
N TYR A 311 -13.20 14.04 12.02
CA TYR A 311 -14.37 14.07 12.88
C TYR A 311 -15.00 12.68 12.89
N GLU A 312 -15.13 12.07 14.06
CA GLU A 312 -15.61 10.70 14.26
C GLU A 312 -14.96 9.70 13.30
N ASN A 313 -15.71 9.13 12.38
CA ASN A 313 -15.27 8.11 11.41
C ASN A 313 -14.89 8.70 10.03
N ILE A 314 -14.90 10.03 9.87
CA ILE A 314 -14.56 10.74 8.64
C ILE A 314 -13.20 11.41 8.78
N GLN A 315 -12.31 11.21 7.82
CA GLN A 315 -11.00 11.87 7.76
C GLN A 315 -10.74 12.44 6.38
N LEU A 316 -10.21 13.66 6.34
CA LEU A 316 -9.68 14.29 5.14
C LEU A 316 -8.19 14.57 5.31
N THR A 317 -7.41 14.24 4.28
CA THR A 317 -5.98 14.55 4.19
C THR A 317 -5.69 15.27 2.87
N VAL A 318 -5.21 16.52 2.95
CA VAL A 318 -4.66 17.26 1.81
C VAL A 318 -3.15 17.16 1.86
N PHE A 319 -2.55 16.49 0.89
CA PHE A 319 -1.12 16.18 0.89
C PHE A 319 -0.38 16.88 -0.27
N GLU A 320 0.94 16.98 -0.17
CA GLU A 320 1.80 17.44 -1.26
C GLU A 320 1.76 16.43 -2.40
N GLY A 321 1.02 16.75 -3.44
CA GLY A 321 0.76 15.85 -4.55
C GLY A 321 -0.15 16.47 -5.61
N ARG A 322 -0.39 15.70 -6.66
CA ARG A 322 -1.25 16.04 -7.79
C ARG A 322 -2.50 15.16 -7.79
N HIS A 323 -3.01 14.83 -8.97
CA HIS A 323 -4.12 13.88 -9.17
C HIS A 323 -3.60 12.45 -9.08
N GLU A 324 -3.40 11.96 -7.86
CA GLU A 324 -2.72 10.69 -7.62
C GLU A 324 -3.12 10.02 -6.29
N GLN A 325 -2.83 8.74 -6.21
CA GLN A 325 -2.83 7.94 -4.99
C GLN A 325 -1.37 7.63 -4.62
N VAL A 326 -1.02 7.61 -3.34
CA VAL A 326 0.34 7.20 -2.95
C VAL A 326 0.52 5.69 -3.11
N PRO A 327 1.71 5.22 -3.50
CA PRO A 327 1.96 3.78 -3.67
C PRO A 327 1.66 2.94 -2.42
N GLN A 328 1.82 3.53 -1.23
CA GLN A 328 1.64 2.88 0.06
C GLN A 328 0.19 2.93 0.58
N ALA A 329 -0.79 3.17 -0.28
CA ALA A 329 -2.18 3.42 0.15
C ALA A 329 -2.81 2.28 0.97
N LEU A 330 -2.42 1.02 0.72
CA LEU A 330 -2.94 -0.11 1.48
C LEU A 330 -2.48 -0.13 2.93
N SER A 331 -1.28 0.34 3.24
CA SER A 331 -0.80 0.43 4.63
C SER A 331 -1.44 1.57 5.44
N LEU A 332 -2.25 2.42 4.80
CA LEU A 332 -3.06 3.44 5.47
C LEU A 332 -4.47 2.94 5.84
N LEU A 333 -4.85 1.76 5.39
CA LEU A 333 -6.15 1.16 5.73
C LEU A 333 -6.17 0.73 7.21
N PRO A 334 -7.31 0.81 7.88
CA PRO A 334 -7.44 0.42 9.29
C PRO A 334 -7.69 -1.08 9.44
N TYR A 335 -6.83 -1.92 8.87
CA TYR A 335 -6.96 -3.36 9.02
C TYR A 335 -6.50 -3.82 10.41
N ASN A 336 -7.08 -4.92 10.89
CA ASN A 336 -6.63 -5.55 12.11
C ASN A 336 -5.46 -6.49 11.79
N HIS A 337 -4.35 -6.28 12.50
CA HIS A 337 -3.26 -7.25 12.45
C HIS A 337 -3.74 -8.59 13.02
N ILE A 338 -3.27 -9.68 12.43
CA ILE A 338 -3.49 -11.01 13.01
C ILE A 338 -2.75 -11.04 14.35
N VAL A 339 -3.48 -11.20 15.43
CA VAL A 339 -2.92 -11.44 16.75
C VAL A 339 -3.15 -12.90 17.10
N ALA A 340 -2.07 -13.65 17.29
CA ALA A 340 -2.12 -15.06 17.64
C ALA A 340 -1.91 -15.24 19.14
N ASP A 341 -2.88 -15.88 19.80
CA ASP A 341 -2.78 -16.29 21.21
C ASP A 341 -1.92 -17.56 21.32
N LEU A 342 -0.63 -17.42 21.02
CA LEU A 342 0.35 -18.49 21.03
C LEU A 342 1.42 -18.22 22.10
N LYS A 343 1.78 -19.25 22.86
CA LYS A 343 2.74 -19.15 23.98
C LYS A 343 4.01 -19.91 23.67
N TYR A 344 4.87 -19.33 22.82
CA TYR A 344 6.15 -19.90 22.44
C TYR A 344 7.34 -19.11 22.99
N ASN A 345 8.44 -19.83 23.22
CA ASN A 345 9.76 -19.22 23.35
C ASN A 345 10.41 -19.18 21.97
N ILE A 346 10.65 -18.01 21.44
CA ILE A 346 11.18 -17.78 20.10
C ILE A 346 12.52 -17.07 20.20
N LEU A 347 13.55 -17.59 19.51
CA LEU A 347 14.84 -16.93 19.35
C LEU A 347 14.94 -16.35 17.94
N ALA A 348 15.15 -15.05 17.84
CA ALA A 348 15.35 -14.31 16.60
C ALA A 348 16.84 -13.93 16.44
N ILE A 349 17.45 -14.31 15.33
CA ILE A 349 18.82 -13.97 14.93
C ILE A 349 18.77 -13.26 13.59
N GLY A 350 19.16 -11.99 13.54
CA GLY A 350 19.06 -11.17 12.33
C GLY A 350 20.08 -10.05 12.25
N ASP A 351 19.89 -9.20 11.27
CA ASP A 351 20.67 -7.99 11.02
C ASP A 351 19.91 -6.71 11.45
N SER A 352 20.18 -5.58 10.79
CA SER A 352 19.53 -4.30 11.08
C SER A 352 18.02 -4.32 10.91
N ASN A 353 17.46 -5.12 10.00
CA ASN A 353 16.02 -5.22 9.80
C ASN A 353 15.28 -5.85 11.00
N GLY A 354 15.96 -6.72 11.75
CA GLY A 354 15.42 -7.27 13.00
C GLY A 354 15.85 -6.49 14.26
N TYR A 355 16.95 -5.72 14.16
CA TYR A 355 17.51 -4.97 15.30
C TYR A 355 16.85 -3.61 15.53
N ASN A 356 16.55 -2.88 14.44
CA ASN A 356 16.04 -1.52 14.50
C ASN A 356 14.64 -1.49 15.13
N LYS A 357 14.33 -0.39 15.81
CA LYS A 357 12.96 -0.15 16.32
C LYS A 357 11.96 -0.21 15.18
N GLY A 358 10.83 -0.92 15.39
CA GLY A 358 9.83 -1.18 14.37
C GLY A 358 10.25 -2.24 13.33
N GLY A 359 11.39 -2.93 13.53
CA GLY A 359 11.84 -4.04 12.71
C GLY A 359 10.94 -5.27 12.83
N TRP A 360 11.14 -6.27 11.96
CA TRP A 360 10.27 -7.44 11.91
C TRP A 360 10.12 -8.19 13.25
N VAL A 361 11.14 -8.14 14.13
CA VAL A 361 11.04 -8.78 15.46
C VAL A 361 10.05 -8.02 16.34
N ASP A 362 10.05 -6.69 16.29
CA ASP A 362 9.11 -5.88 17.07
C ASP A 362 7.69 -6.04 16.54
N GLN A 363 7.52 -6.14 15.22
CA GLN A 363 6.22 -6.44 14.59
C GLN A 363 5.73 -7.83 15.01
N LEU A 364 6.60 -8.84 15.01
CA LEU A 364 6.25 -10.19 15.43
C LEU A 364 5.83 -10.26 16.90
N LYS A 365 6.49 -9.46 17.78
CA LYS A 365 6.06 -9.34 19.19
C LYS A 365 4.65 -8.78 19.34
N GLN A 366 4.29 -7.81 18.51
CA GLN A 366 2.93 -7.25 18.51
C GLN A 366 1.88 -8.28 18.04
N MET A 367 2.26 -9.11 17.07
CA MET A 367 1.40 -10.17 16.53
C MET A 367 1.30 -11.41 17.44
N MET A 368 2.27 -11.60 18.34
CA MET A 368 2.34 -12.75 19.27
C MET A 368 2.60 -12.27 20.70
N PRO A 369 1.70 -11.51 21.33
CA PRO A 369 1.94 -10.85 22.61
C PRO A 369 2.15 -11.80 23.78
N GLU A 370 1.59 -13.03 23.72
CA GLU A 370 1.76 -14.05 24.75
C GLU A 370 3.05 -14.86 24.61
N SER A 371 3.77 -14.71 23.49
CA SER A 371 5.05 -15.40 23.23
C SER A 371 6.24 -14.62 23.77
N CYS A 372 7.24 -15.34 24.24
CA CYS A 372 8.52 -14.74 24.65
C CYS A 372 9.47 -14.75 23.45
N ILE A 373 9.74 -13.57 22.86
CA ILE A 373 10.64 -13.43 21.72
C ILE A 373 11.94 -12.77 22.15
N VAL A 374 13.03 -13.54 22.20
CA VAL A 374 14.39 -13.06 22.48
C VAL A 374 15.02 -12.61 21.17
N ASN A 375 15.36 -11.33 21.08
CA ASN A 375 15.97 -10.73 19.88
C ASN A 375 17.49 -10.60 20.03
N LEU A 376 18.23 -11.41 19.30
CA LEU A 376 19.68 -11.33 19.18
C LEU A 376 20.14 -10.75 17.83
N SER A 377 19.26 -10.02 17.11
CA SER A 377 19.66 -9.31 15.91
C SER A 377 20.65 -8.19 16.22
N GLU A 378 21.51 -7.84 15.25
CA GLU A 378 22.46 -6.74 15.37
C GLU A 378 22.71 -6.05 14.04
N SER A 379 22.73 -4.71 14.05
CA SER A 379 22.96 -3.93 12.83
C SER A 379 24.30 -4.25 12.18
N GLY A 380 24.27 -4.59 10.90
CA GLY A 380 25.46 -4.91 10.12
C GLY A 380 25.92 -6.36 10.21
N ARG A 381 25.20 -7.25 10.91
CA ARG A 381 25.56 -8.66 11.05
C ARG A 381 25.56 -9.37 9.70
N THR A 382 26.60 -10.19 9.46
CA THR A 382 26.77 -11.08 8.32
C THR A 382 26.63 -12.53 8.76
N ILE A 383 26.47 -13.42 7.79
CA ILE A 383 26.54 -14.87 8.02
C ILE A 383 27.96 -15.27 8.46
N GLY A 384 29.00 -14.87 7.66
CA GLY A 384 30.35 -15.38 7.88
C GLY A 384 31.51 -14.41 7.65
N PHE A 385 31.27 -13.11 7.53
CA PHE A 385 32.30 -12.11 7.25
C PHE A 385 32.51 -11.12 8.39
N TYR A 386 33.68 -10.50 8.45
CA TYR A 386 33.98 -9.40 9.38
C TYR A 386 33.57 -8.08 8.75
N ASN A 387 32.33 -7.68 8.95
CA ASN A 387 31.80 -6.44 8.39
C ASN A 387 32.52 -5.22 8.99
N ASN A 388 33.16 -4.40 8.16
CA ASN A 388 34.03 -3.30 8.56
C ASN A 388 35.15 -3.74 9.55
N GLY A 389 35.70 -4.94 9.39
CA GLY A 389 36.73 -5.48 10.26
C GLY A 389 36.24 -5.91 11.66
N LYS A 390 34.93 -5.85 11.94
CA LYS A 390 34.37 -6.16 13.27
C LYS A 390 34.02 -7.64 13.37
N GLU A 391 34.78 -8.40 14.16
CA GLU A 391 34.55 -9.82 14.40
C GLU A 391 33.19 -10.09 15.02
N ARG A 392 32.72 -9.25 15.95
CA ARG A 392 31.40 -9.39 16.60
C ARG A 392 30.21 -9.39 15.62
N LEU A 393 30.39 -8.92 14.39
CA LEU A 393 29.35 -8.93 13.35
C LEU A 393 29.36 -10.21 12.51
N ASN A 394 30.32 -11.11 12.70
CA ASN A 394 30.35 -12.40 12.05
C ASN A 394 29.54 -13.43 12.86
N ALA A 395 28.34 -13.78 12.37
CA ALA A 395 27.47 -14.72 13.08
C ALA A 395 28.13 -16.10 13.25
N LEU A 396 28.73 -16.65 12.20
CA LEU A 396 29.36 -17.98 12.21
C LEU A 396 30.47 -18.07 13.29
N LYS A 397 31.25 -17.00 13.46
CA LYS A 397 32.32 -16.95 14.47
C LYS A 397 31.79 -16.89 15.90
N ASN A 398 30.67 -16.17 16.11
CA ASN A 398 30.18 -15.84 17.43
C ASN A 398 28.89 -16.60 17.83
N ILE A 399 28.39 -17.50 16.98
CA ILE A 399 27.08 -18.14 17.19
C ILE A 399 26.98 -18.86 18.54
N ASP A 400 28.03 -19.55 18.97
CA ASP A 400 28.02 -20.28 20.22
C ASP A 400 27.79 -19.31 21.42
N SER A 401 28.46 -18.14 21.41
CA SER A 401 28.26 -17.09 22.41
C SER A 401 26.85 -16.49 22.37
N TYR A 402 26.25 -16.34 21.17
CA TYR A 402 24.88 -15.86 21.04
C TYR A 402 23.88 -16.87 21.61
N LEU A 403 24.08 -18.14 21.34
CA LEU A 403 23.22 -19.22 21.82
C LEU A 403 23.35 -19.41 23.34
N ASP A 404 24.55 -19.27 23.90
CA ASP A 404 24.76 -19.30 25.36
C ASP A 404 24.07 -18.12 26.07
N LYS A 405 24.09 -16.92 25.47
CA LYS A 405 23.31 -15.76 25.97
C LYS A 405 21.82 -16.05 25.92
N ALA A 406 21.32 -16.55 24.79
CA ALA A 406 19.91 -16.94 24.65
C ALA A 406 19.50 -17.99 25.70
N GLN A 407 20.38 -18.97 25.98
CA GLN A 407 20.11 -20.00 26.98
C GLN A 407 20.06 -19.45 28.43
N ALA A 408 20.77 -18.38 28.71
CA ALA A 408 20.66 -17.68 29.98
C ALA A 408 19.28 -16.98 30.15
N GLU A 409 18.68 -16.51 29.06
CA GLU A 409 17.33 -15.91 29.06
C GLU A 409 16.23 -16.98 29.20
N LYS A 410 16.35 -18.04 28.39
CA LYS A 410 15.41 -19.17 28.35
C LYS A 410 16.13 -20.49 28.16
N LYS A 411 15.79 -21.46 29.01
CA LYS A 411 16.45 -22.79 29.00
C LYS A 411 16.36 -23.48 27.64
N CYS A 412 15.26 -23.28 26.91
CA CYS A 412 15.03 -23.85 25.58
C CYS A 412 14.05 -23.00 24.77
N TYR A 413 14.05 -23.20 23.46
CA TYR A 413 13.22 -22.48 22.49
C TYR A 413 12.36 -23.43 21.67
N ASP A 414 11.14 -22.99 21.35
CA ASP A 414 10.20 -23.71 20.49
C ASP A 414 10.54 -23.42 19.01
N TYR A 415 10.91 -22.16 18.74
CA TYR A 415 11.34 -21.72 17.41
C TYR A 415 12.67 -20.99 17.44
N ILE A 416 13.51 -21.22 16.44
CA ILE A 416 14.70 -20.44 16.14
C ILE A 416 14.56 -19.88 14.74
N ILE A 417 14.54 -18.56 14.62
CA ILE A 417 14.34 -17.83 13.37
C ILE A 417 15.66 -17.13 13.01
N VAL A 418 16.16 -17.38 11.79
CA VAL A 418 17.39 -16.78 11.27
C VAL A 418 17.05 -15.98 10.01
N CYS A 419 17.32 -14.66 10.03
CA CYS A 419 17.17 -13.76 8.88
C CYS A 419 18.49 -13.01 8.64
N LEU A 420 19.36 -13.58 7.83
CA LEU A 420 20.71 -13.09 7.52
C LEU A 420 21.04 -13.28 6.03
N GLY A 421 21.96 -12.46 5.52
CA GLY A 421 22.43 -12.50 4.13
C GLY A 421 22.53 -11.11 3.49
N THR A 422 21.75 -10.13 3.98
CA THR A 422 21.76 -8.75 3.48
C THR A 422 23.16 -8.14 3.46
N ASN A 423 23.89 -8.24 4.57
CA ASN A 423 25.21 -7.63 4.71
C ASN A 423 26.32 -8.42 4.01
N ASP A 424 26.10 -9.69 3.74
CA ASP A 424 27.03 -10.55 2.98
C ASP A 424 27.08 -10.15 1.50
N SER A 425 26.03 -9.51 0.98
CA SER A 425 25.96 -8.98 -0.39
C SER A 425 26.74 -7.67 -0.61
N LYS A 426 27.33 -7.05 0.43
CA LYS A 426 28.05 -5.77 0.33
C LYS A 426 29.19 -5.82 -0.68
N LYS A 427 29.49 -4.67 -1.30
CA LYS A 427 30.56 -4.52 -2.30
C LYS A 427 31.90 -5.04 -1.81
N MET A 428 32.24 -4.84 -0.53
CA MET A 428 33.50 -5.32 0.05
C MET A 428 33.65 -6.85 0.07
N PHE A 429 32.56 -7.59 -0.08
CA PHE A 429 32.55 -9.05 -0.14
C PHE A 429 32.23 -9.58 -1.55
N ALA A 430 32.27 -8.73 -2.59
CA ALA A 430 31.89 -9.11 -3.95
C ALA A 430 32.71 -10.28 -4.52
N SER A 431 34.00 -10.36 -4.20
CA SER A 431 34.87 -11.47 -4.62
C SER A 431 34.71 -12.76 -3.80
N ARG A 432 33.94 -12.70 -2.71
CA ARG A 432 33.80 -13.79 -1.75
C ARG A 432 32.39 -14.38 -1.69
N GLN A 433 31.55 -14.07 -2.67
CA GLN A 433 30.15 -14.50 -2.67
C GLN A 433 30.00 -16.03 -2.66
N GLY A 434 30.93 -16.76 -3.26
CA GLY A 434 30.94 -18.22 -3.25
C GLY A 434 31.13 -18.87 -1.86
N GLU A 435 31.57 -18.10 -0.85
CA GLU A 435 31.73 -18.60 0.53
C GLU A 435 30.41 -18.53 1.33
N VAL A 436 29.43 -17.70 0.91
CA VAL A 436 28.25 -17.36 1.73
C VAL A 436 27.40 -18.59 2.01
N SER A 437 27.15 -19.40 0.99
CA SER A 437 26.32 -20.62 1.09
C SER A 437 26.95 -21.65 2.04
N GLU A 438 28.27 -21.87 1.98
CA GLU A 438 28.95 -22.81 2.89
C GLU A 438 29.01 -22.25 4.32
N ASN A 439 29.24 -20.94 4.48
CA ASN A 439 29.18 -20.28 5.78
C ASN A 439 27.78 -20.42 6.42
N LEU A 440 26.70 -20.27 5.64
CA LEU A 440 25.34 -20.48 6.13
C LEU A 440 25.15 -21.95 6.56
N LYS A 441 25.56 -22.90 5.75
CA LYS A 441 25.46 -24.33 6.07
C LYS A 441 26.09 -24.66 7.42
N VAL A 442 27.31 -24.17 7.67
CA VAL A 442 28.01 -24.40 8.95
C VAL A 442 27.31 -23.67 10.10
N LEU A 443 26.85 -22.45 9.89
CA LEU A 443 26.11 -21.68 10.89
C LEU A 443 24.84 -22.41 11.34
N LEU A 444 24.00 -22.86 10.39
CA LEU A 444 22.75 -23.54 10.68
C LEU A 444 22.98 -24.89 11.37
N ALA A 445 24.02 -25.64 10.95
CA ALA A 445 24.42 -26.88 11.59
C ALA A 445 24.86 -26.69 13.05
N LYS A 446 25.61 -25.62 13.37
CA LYS A 446 25.97 -25.25 14.74
C LYS A 446 24.74 -24.93 15.59
N ILE A 447 23.82 -24.13 15.05
CA ILE A 447 22.58 -23.79 15.76
C ILE A 447 21.81 -25.04 16.17
N LYS A 448 21.61 -25.97 15.25
CA LYS A 448 20.86 -27.22 15.52
C LYS A 448 21.51 -28.11 16.57
N LYS A 449 22.83 -28.12 16.66
CA LYS A 449 23.58 -28.94 17.62
C LYS A 449 23.64 -28.36 19.03
N HIS A 450 23.26 -27.10 19.21
CA HIS A 450 23.38 -26.44 20.49
C HIS A 450 22.37 -26.99 21.52
N LYS A 451 22.79 -27.06 22.79
CA LYS A 451 22.02 -27.62 23.93
C LYS A 451 20.70 -26.89 24.24
N LEU A 452 20.51 -25.63 23.78
CA LEU A 452 19.24 -24.91 23.93
C LEU A 452 18.14 -25.47 23.01
N CYS A 453 18.51 -26.25 21.99
CA CYS A 453 17.56 -26.91 21.11
C CYS A 453 17.07 -28.22 21.76
N ARG A 454 15.73 -28.38 21.81
CA ARG A 454 15.12 -29.66 22.24
C ARG A 454 15.08 -30.60 21.07
N SER A 455 15.72 -31.78 21.21
CA SER A 455 15.73 -32.79 20.17
C SER A 455 14.31 -33.12 19.69
N GLY A 456 14.06 -32.96 18.39
CA GLY A 456 12.78 -33.25 17.73
C GLY A 456 11.62 -32.28 18.08
N LYS A 457 11.84 -31.27 18.95
CA LYS A 457 10.77 -30.33 19.37
C LYS A 457 11.04 -28.89 18.93
N THR A 458 12.29 -28.44 18.89
CA THR A 458 12.62 -27.10 18.38
C THR A 458 12.46 -27.06 16.87
N LYS A 459 11.67 -26.13 16.38
CA LYS A 459 11.44 -25.87 14.95
C LYS A 459 12.37 -24.75 14.48
N PHE A 460 12.84 -24.83 13.26
CA PHE A 460 13.84 -23.92 12.69
C PHE A 460 13.30 -23.24 11.45
N ILE A 461 13.40 -21.92 11.40
CA ILE A 461 12.95 -21.11 10.28
C ILE A 461 14.12 -20.26 9.77
N TYR A 462 14.42 -20.37 8.48
CA TYR A 462 15.26 -19.43 7.77
C TYR A 462 14.38 -18.48 6.96
N VAL A 463 14.57 -17.19 7.19
CA VAL A 463 13.88 -16.12 6.45
C VAL A 463 14.87 -15.59 5.42
N THR A 464 14.51 -15.57 4.14
CA THR A 464 15.36 -14.98 3.11
C THR A 464 15.64 -13.51 3.45
N PRO A 465 16.83 -12.98 3.15
CA PRO A 465 17.05 -11.54 3.30
C PRO A 465 16.12 -10.74 2.38
N PRO A 466 15.64 -9.56 2.81
CA PRO A 466 14.82 -8.71 1.97
C PRO A 466 15.60 -8.24 0.73
N PRO A 467 14.92 -7.91 -0.39
CA PRO A 467 15.59 -7.40 -1.59
C PRO A 467 16.30 -6.08 -1.31
N LEU A 468 17.30 -5.78 -2.15
CA LEU A 468 18.08 -4.54 -2.10
C LEU A 468 18.03 -3.84 -3.44
N ARG A 469 18.11 -2.51 -3.43
CA ARG A 469 18.28 -1.71 -4.64
C ARG A 469 19.75 -1.76 -5.11
N ASP A 470 19.98 -1.68 -6.42
CA ASP A 470 21.32 -1.62 -7.01
C ASP A 470 21.84 -0.20 -7.16
N GLU A 471 20.94 0.74 -7.41
CA GLU A 471 21.24 2.17 -7.63
C GLU A 471 20.63 3.02 -6.53
N ASN A 472 21.11 4.26 -6.41
CA ASN A 472 20.65 5.21 -5.37
C ASN A 472 20.74 4.62 -3.95
N VAL A 473 21.80 3.86 -3.70
CA VAL A 473 22.16 3.28 -2.40
C VAL A 473 23.54 3.78 -1.96
N SER A 474 23.84 3.62 -0.68
CA SER A 474 25.20 3.85 -0.19
C SER A 474 26.23 3.02 -0.95
N SER A 475 27.41 3.58 -1.25
CA SER A 475 28.48 2.93 -2.05
C SER A 475 28.86 1.53 -1.56
N LYS A 476 28.71 1.25 -0.27
CA LYS A 476 28.93 -0.08 0.32
C LYS A 476 27.95 -1.14 -0.18
N TYR A 477 26.77 -0.73 -0.67
CA TYR A 477 25.72 -1.61 -1.20
C TYR A 477 25.59 -1.55 -2.73
N GLN A 478 26.50 -0.89 -3.42
CA GLN A 478 26.51 -0.86 -4.88
C GLN A 478 26.50 -2.28 -5.46
N ASP A 479 25.59 -2.56 -6.40
CA ASP A 479 25.30 -3.88 -7.01
C ASP A 479 24.95 -5.00 -6.00
N SER A 480 24.54 -4.65 -4.76
CA SER A 480 24.16 -5.64 -3.75
C SER A 480 22.85 -6.35 -4.11
N GLY A 481 21.91 -5.70 -4.76
CA GLY A 481 20.67 -6.31 -5.23
C GLY A 481 20.95 -7.45 -6.22
N LYS A 482 21.82 -7.22 -7.22
CA LYS A 482 22.22 -8.25 -8.18
C LYS A 482 22.93 -9.43 -7.52
N ARG A 483 23.81 -9.18 -6.54
CA ARG A 483 24.49 -10.23 -5.79
C ARG A 483 23.49 -11.03 -4.97
N LEU A 484 22.58 -10.34 -4.26
CA LEU A 484 21.59 -10.96 -3.42
C LEU A 484 20.58 -11.80 -4.24
N ALA A 485 20.16 -11.32 -5.41
CA ALA A 485 19.30 -12.07 -6.33
C ALA A 485 19.87 -13.43 -6.72
N ARG A 486 21.20 -13.53 -6.81
CA ARG A 486 21.90 -14.81 -7.10
C ARG A 486 22.04 -15.67 -5.85
N LEU A 487 22.28 -15.05 -4.70
CA LEU A 487 22.50 -15.75 -3.44
C LEU A 487 21.20 -16.36 -2.88
N VAL A 488 20.07 -15.67 -2.96
CA VAL A 488 18.83 -16.10 -2.30
C VAL A 488 18.44 -17.54 -2.62
N PRO A 489 18.38 -17.99 -3.89
CA PRO A 489 18.04 -19.39 -4.20
C PRO A 489 19.04 -20.42 -3.62
N GLU A 490 20.31 -20.05 -3.52
CA GLU A 490 21.34 -20.90 -2.91
C GLU A 490 21.14 -21.01 -1.40
N LEU A 491 20.87 -19.88 -0.73
CA LEU A 491 20.63 -19.83 0.71
C LEU A 491 19.38 -20.61 1.11
N GLU A 492 18.31 -20.51 0.33
CA GLU A 492 17.09 -21.33 0.50
C GLU A 492 17.40 -22.82 0.40
N THR A 493 18.12 -23.21 -0.65
CA THR A 493 18.53 -24.60 -0.86
C THR A 493 19.36 -25.12 0.32
N VAL A 494 20.29 -24.33 0.83
CA VAL A 494 21.11 -24.69 1.99
C VAL A 494 20.25 -24.83 3.24
N ALA A 495 19.34 -23.88 3.50
CA ALA A 495 18.48 -23.91 4.67
C ALA A 495 17.58 -25.16 4.68
N LEU A 496 16.93 -25.48 3.55
CA LEU A 496 16.12 -26.69 3.39
C LEU A 496 16.95 -27.97 3.65
N LYS A 497 18.15 -28.07 3.07
CA LYS A 497 19.06 -29.22 3.29
C LYS A 497 19.52 -29.35 4.74
N GLN A 498 19.60 -28.25 5.48
CA GLN A 498 19.90 -28.25 6.91
C GLN A 498 18.65 -28.52 7.78
N GLY A 499 17.48 -28.72 7.18
CA GLY A 499 16.22 -29.00 7.87
C GLY A 499 15.66 -27.78 8.58
N PHE A 500 15.84 -26.60 8.00
CA PHE A 500 15.11 -25.38 8.30
C PHE A 500 13.94 -25.24 7.34
N ASP A 501 12.81 -24.82 7.84
CA ASP A 501 11.75 -24.29 6.99
C ASP A 501 12.17 -22.94 6.43
N VAL A 502 11.75 -22.64 5.21
CA VAL A 502 12.06 -21.38 4.54
C VAL A 502 10.81 -20.50 4.50
N VAL A 503 10.99 -19.22 4.84
CA VAL A 503 10.04 -18.13 4.61
C VAL A 503 10.66 -17.20 3.58
N ASP A 504 10.13 -17.25 2.35
CA ASP A 504 10.55 -16.31 1.32
C ASP A 504 9.87 -14.94 1.54
N ILE A 505 10.71 -13.94 1.79
CA ILE A 505 10.32 -12.52 1.80
C ILE A 505 10.97 -11.75 0.66
N TYR A 506 11.93 -12.36 -0.05
CA TYR A 506 12.65 -11.69 -1.12
C TYR A 506 11.73 -11.37 -2.31
N GLN A 507 11.07 -12.39 -2.86
CA GLN A 507 10.22 -12.22 -4.03
C GLN A 507 9.00 -11.32 -3.74
N PRO A 508 8.23 -11.52 -2.66
CA PRO A 508 7.10 -10.65 -2.34
C PRO A 508 7.49 -9.18 -2.16
N LEU A 509 8.60 -8.91 -1.48
CA LEU A 509 9.03 -7.54 -1.20
C LEU A 509 9.71 -6.85 -2.39
N LEU A 510 10.13 -7.59 -3.42
CA LEU A 510 10.79 -7.02 -4.60
C LEU A 510 9.87 -6.00 -5.32
N GLY A 511 8.59 -6.31 -5.42
CA GLY A 511 7.59 -5.43 -6.05
C GLY A 511 7.31 -4.14 -5.29
N VAL A 512 7.58 -4.11 -3.97
CA VAL A 512 7.30 -2.98 -3.07
C VAL A 512 8.56 -2.38 -2.43
N LEU A 513 9.74 -2.77 -2.90
CA LEU A 513 11.02 -2.28 -2.39
C LEU A 513 11.08 -0.75 -2.39
N ASP A 514 10.70 -0.13 -3.51
CA ASP A 514 10.73 1.33 -3.65
C ASP A 514 9.65 2.04 -2.80
N TYR A 515 8.61 1.33 -2.37
CA TYR A 515 7.57 1.87 -1.50
C TYR A 515 8.06 1.97 -0.05
N TYR A 516 8.85 0.98 0.41
CA TYR A 516 9.16 0.81 1.82
C TYR A 516 10.65 0.89 2.18
N ALA A 517 11.57 0.87 1.22
CA ALA A 517 13.01 1.03 1.49
C ALA A 517 13.55 2.32 0.88
N LYS A 518 13.41 3.44 1.59
CA LYS A 518 13.84 4.76 1.10
C LYS A 518 15.34 4.80 0.77
N ASP A 519 16.18 4.16 1.59
CA ASP A 519 17.62 4.05 1.36
C ASP A 519 18.01 2.85 0.48
N GLY A 520 17.03 2.10 -0.02
CA GLY A 520 17.20 0.90 -0.84
C GLY A 520 17.68 -0.34 -0.10
N VAL A 521 17.72 -0.31 1.26
CA VAL A 521 18.26 -1.37 2.11
C VAL A 521 17.35 -1.71 3.28
N HIS A 522 16.92 -0.69 4.04
CA HIS A 522 16.14 -0.88 5.26
C HIS A 522 14.66 -0.66 4.97
N MET A 523 13.87 -1.70 5.18
CA MET A 523 12.42 -1.61 5.09
C MET A 523 11.86 -0.73 6.20
N ALA A 524 10.97 0.21 5.86
CA ALA A 524 10.13 0.92 6.80
C ALA A 524 9.15 -0.03 7.50
N GLU A 525 8.53 0.44 8.57
CA GLU A 525 7.64 -0.36 9.43
C GLU A 525 6.59 -1.17 8.67
N PRO A 526 5.86 -0.66 7.64
CA PRO A 526 4.90 -1.47 6.89
C PRO A 526 5.55 -2.63 6.10
N GLY A 527 6.78 -2.45 5.62
CA GLY A 527 7.54 -3.54 4.99
C GLY A 527 8.02 -4.59 6.01
N GLN A 528 8.41 -4.16 7.20
CA GLN A 528 8.79 -5.06 8.31
C GLN A 528 7.59 -5.86 8.84
N GLU A 529 6.41 -5.25 8.82
CA GLU A 529 5.15 -5.91 9.13
C GLU A 529 4.83 -7.05 8.14
N ILE A 530 5.04 -6.84 6.84
CA ILE A 530 4.89 -7.91 5.84
C ILE A 530 5.83 -9.09 6.19
N VAL A 531 7.08 -8.81 6.57
CA VAL A 531 8.04 -9.84 7.00
C VAL A 531 7.50 -10.63 8.20
N ALA A 532 7.06 -9.93 9.24
CA ALA A 532 6.53 -10.55 10.45
C ALA A 532 5.27 -11.38 10.19
N SER A 533 4.34 -10.88 9.34
CA SER A 533 3.11 -11.59 8.95
C SER A 533 3.43 -12.91 8.23
N LYS A 534 4.42 -12.92 7.34
CA LYS A 534 4.83 -14.16 6.65
C LYS A 534 5.50 -15.16 7.61
N ILE A 535 6.27 -14.68 8.58
CA ILE A 535 6.85 -15.53 9.64
C ILE A 535 5.73 -16.11 10.50
N LEU A 536 4.78 -15.30 10.97
CA LEU A 536 3.64 -15.75 11.75
C LEU A 536 2.81 -16.79 10.97
N SER A 537 2.50 -16.52 9.72
CA SER A 537 1.79 -17.47 8.86
C SER A 537 2.51 -18.82 8.83
N LYS A 538 3.86 -18.83 8.70
CA LYS A 538 4.64 -20.08 8.71
C LYS A 538 4.55 -20.81 10.05
N ILE A 539 4.56 -20.09 11.17
CA ILE A 539 4.38 -20.67 12.51
C ILE A 539 2.99 -21.34 12.63
N LEU A 540 1.93 -20.63 12.22
CA LEU A 540 0.55 -21.13 12.22
C LEU A 540 0.33 -22.32 11.27
N TYR A 541 1.12 -22.43 10.20
CA TYR A 541 1.08 -23.57 9.28
C TYR A 541 1.63 -24.88 9.87
N GLN A 542 2.45 -24.76 10.91
CA GLN A 542 3.14 -25.91 11.52
C GLN A 542 2.35 -26.51 12.71
N GLU A 543 1.24 -25.89 13.09
CA GLU A 543 0.25 -26.42 14.02
C GLU A 543 -0.81 -27.25 13.29
#